data_cb31dc307c1b649c9deaacd04df6a24f
#
_entry.id   cb31dc307c1b649c9deaacd04df6a24f
#
_cell.length_a   1.000
_cell.length_b   1.000
_cell.length_c   1.000
_cell.angle_alpha   90.00
_cell.angle_beta   90.00
_cell.angle_gamma   90.00
#
_symmetry.space_group_name_H-M   'P 1'
#
loop_
_entity.id
_entity.type
_entity.pdbx_description
1 polymer ?
#
loop_
_entity_poly.entity_id
_entity_poly.type
_entity_poly.pdbx_seq_one_letter_code
_entity_poly.pdbx_strand_id
1 'polypeptide(L)'
;MDFLQTTLCYLEKDGCYLMLHRVKKKNDANHDKWVGVGGKFEPGEDALACVMREVTEETGLTMQAPAYRGIVDFYCTPWPTERMHLYTCTQFAGTMTDCSEGTLEWVPKQAVQALPIWQGDKIFFDLLAKDAPFFHLELHYEGDTLTKAVLDGGKLALL
;
A
#
# COMPACT_ATOMS: atom_id res chain seq x y z
N MET A 1 -17.05 -6.83 12.25
CA MET A 1 -15.76 -7.48 11.94
C MET A 1 -14.62 -6.55 12.34
N ASP A 2 -13.67 -7.10 13.09
CA ASP A 2 -12.52 -6.31 13.53
C ASP A 2 -11.42 -6.36 12.48
N PHE A 3 -11.17 -5.21 11.84
CA PHE A 3 -10.06 -5.06 10.92
C PHE A 3 -8.80 -4.64 11.67
N LEU A 4 -7.67 -5.21 11.31
CA LEU A 4 -6.39 -4.65 11.66
C LEU A 4 -6.22 -3.36 10.85
N GLN A 5 -6.14 -2.23 11.54
CA GLN A 5 -6.02 -0.91 10.89
C GLN A 5 -4.56 -0.67 10.52
N THR A 6 -4.32 -0.40 9.23
CA THR A 6 -2.99 -0.13 8.71
C THR A 6 -3.02 1.02 7.71
N THR A 7 -1.84 1.49 7.33
CA THR A 7 -1.68 2.47 6.26
C THR A 7 -0.81 1.91 5.15
N LEU A 8 -1.01 2.42 3.94
CA LEU A 8 -0.22 2.09 2.77
C LEU A 8 -0.01 3.37 1.98
N CYS A 9 1.23 3.72 1.71
CA CYS A 9 1.56 4.99 1.06
C CYS A 9 2.53 4.79 -0.10
N TYR A 10 2.23 5.46 -1.21
CA TYR A 10 3.12 5.54 -2.36
C TYR A 10 3.57 6.98 -2.54
N LEU A 11 4.86 7.24 -2.27
CA LEU A 11 5.48 8.52 -2.58
C LEU A 11 5.71 8.60 -4.08
N GLU A 12 5.52 9.78 -4.67
CA GLU A 12 5.63 9.99 -6.11
C GLU A 12 6.68 11.04 -6.41
N LYS A 13 7.57 10.72 -7.35
CA LYS A 13 8.62 11.63 -7.80
C LYS A 13 9.06 11.24 -9.21
N ASP A 14 9.14 12.23 -10.10
CA ASP A 14 9.68 12.04 -11.46
C ASP A 14 9.03 10.87 -12.23
N GLY A 15 7.70 10.71 -12.09
CA GLY A 15 6.96 9.64 -12.76
C GLY A 15 7.14 8.26 -12.14
N CYS A 16 7.71 8.19 -10.93
CA CYS A 16 7.95 6.94 -10.22
C CYS A 16 7.16 6.88 -8.92
N TYR A 17 6.88 5.66 -8.46
CA TYR A 17 6.46 5.39 -7.08
C TYR A 17 7.64 4.86 -6.29
N LEU A 18 7.73 5.23 -5.01
CA LEU A 18 8.67 4.59 -4.10
C LEU A 18 8.08 3.26 -3.67
N MET A 19 8.78 2.18 -4.01
CA MET A 19 8.33 0.81 -3.72
C MET A 19 9.27 0.15 -2.72
N LEU A 20 8.70 -0.64 -1.84
CA LEU A 20 9.44 -1.45 -0.87
C LEU A 20 9.41 -2.92 -1.32
N HIS A 21 10.58 -3.48 -1.61
CA HIS A 21 10.73 -4.90 -1.88
C HIS A 21 10.94 -5.64 -0.55
N ARG A 22 9.93 -6.39 -0.11
CA ARG A 22 9.88 -7.04 1.20
C ARG A 22 10.72 -8.31 1.21
N VAL A 23 12.03 -8.19 1.45
CA VAL A 23 12.96 -9.31 1.41
C VAL A 23 13.66 -9.59 2.74
N LYS A 24 13.49 -8.74 3.75
CA LYS A 24 14.23 -8.88 5.02
C LYS A 24 13.47 -9.64 6.09
N LYS A 25 12.16 -9.85 5.96
CA LYS A 25 11.34 -10.66 6.89
C LYS A 25 10.86 -11.92 6.20
N LYS A 26 11.14 -13.09 6.78
CA LYS A 26 10.78 -14.39 6.18
C LYS A 26 9.33 -14.81 6.45
N ASN A 27 8.80 -14.57 7.66
CA ASN A 27 7.42 -14.91 8.01
C ASN A 27 6.49 -13.72 7.81
N ASP A 28 6.37 -13.30 6.55
CA ASP A 28 5.65 -12.10 6.16
C ASP A 28 4.76 -12.46 4.98
N ALA A 29 3.46 -12.10 5.03
CA ALA A 29 2.53 -12.32 3.93
C ALA A 29 3.02 -11.65 2.64
N ASN A 30 3.74 -10.53 2.78
CA ASN A 30 4.29 -9.77 1.66
C ASN A 30 5.70 -10.19 1.27
N HIS A 31 6.23 -11.30 1.84
CA HIS A 31 7.61 -11.70 1.57
C HIS A 31 7.86 -11.83 0.06
N ASP A 32 8.94 -11.22 -0.39
CA ASP A 32 9.36 -11.17 -1.80
C ASP A 32 8.43 -10.36 -2.73
N LYS A 33 7.40 -9.71 -2.18
CA LYS A 33 6.54 -8.82 -2.95
C LYS A 33 7.00 -7.37 -2.85
N TRP A 34 6.61 -6.58 -3.85
CA TRP A 34 6.80 -5.14 -3.87
C TRP A 34 5.52 -4.47 -3.39
N VAL A 35 5.65 -3.60 -2.40
CA VAL A 35 4.51 -2.92 -1.78
C VAL A 35 4.85 -1.45 -1.55
N GLY A 36 3.86 -0.67 -1.11
CA GLY A 36 4.11 0.68 -0.60
C GLY A 36 4.68 0.65 0.82
N VAL A 37 4.92 1.80 1.39
CA VAL A 37 5.36 1.94 2.77
C VAL A 37 4.17 2.25 3.67
N GLY A 38 4.23 1.84 4.93
CA GLY A 38 3.16 2.02 5.89
C GLY A 38 3.25 0.96 6.97
N GLY A 39 2.25 0.91 7.83
CA GLY A 39 2.24 -0.06 8.90
C GLY A 39 1.00 0.05 9.77
N LYS A 40 1.03 -0.63 10.91
CA LYS A 40 -0.10 -0.72 11.84
C LYS A 40 -0.27 0.58 12.62
N PHE A 41 -1.52 0.93 12.91
CA PHE A 41 -1.82 2.01 13.85
C PHE A 41 -1.27 1.67 15.23
N GLU A 42 -0.68 2.67 15.86
CA GLU A 42 -0.37 2.60 17.29
C GLU A 42 -1.56 3.13 18.10
N PRO A 43 -1.63 2.80 19.42
CA PRO A 43 -2.72 3.29 20.25
C PRO A 43 -2.86 4.82 20.15
N GLY A 44 -4.10 5.28 19.92
CA GLY A 44 -4.41 6.71 19.81
C GLY A 44 -4.14 7.33 18.44
N GLU A 45 -3.59 6.58 17.49
CA GLU A 45 -3.37 7.11 16.13
C GLU A 45 -4.62 7.01 15.28
N ASP A 46 -4.81 8.02 14.41
CA ASP A 46 -5.69 7.90 13.26
C ASP A 46 -4.84 7.56 12.01
N ALA A 47 -5.49 7.46 10.86
CA ALA A 47 -4.80 7.09 9.64
C ALA A 47 -3.70 8.09 9.25
N LEU A 48 -3.98 9.39 9.36
CA LEU A 48 -3.00 10.42 9.01
C LEU A 48 -1.78 10.38 9.93
N ALA A 49 -1.98 10.27 11.25
CA ALA A 49 -0.87 10.18 12.21
C ALA A 49 -0.02 8.94 11.93
N CYS A 50 -0.66 7.82 11.67
CA CYS A 50 0.03 6.56 11.36
C CYS A 50 0.87 6.67 10.09
N VAL A 51 0.31 7.16 8.99
CA VAL A 51 1.05 7.23 7.72
C VAL A 51 2.21 8.21 7.81
N MET A 52 2.03 9.33 8.49
CA MET A 52 3.12 10.31 8.69
C MET A 52 4.28 9.68 9.46
N ARG A 53 3.99 8.97 10.54
CA ARG A 53 5.01 8.30 11.36
C ARG A 53 5.69 7.16 10.60
N GLU A 54 4.91 6.27 10.00
CA GLU A 54 5.45 5.08 9.33
C GLU A 54 6.34 5.44 8.13
N VAL A 55 5.94 6.42 7.33
CA VAL A 55 6.77 6.85 6.18
C VAL A 55 8.10 7.40 6.66
N THR A 56 8.11 8.21 7.71
CA THR A 56 9.36 8.74 8.25
C THR A 56 10.23 7.63 8.83
N GLU A 57 9.66 6.70 9.59
CA GLU A 57 10.42 5.58 10.17
C GLU A 57 11.01 4.67 9.10
N GLU A 58 10.25 4.36 8.05
CA GLU A 58 10.69 3.41 7.03
C GLU A 58 11.59 4.02 5.98
N THR A 59 11.42 5.29 5.66
CA THR A 59 12.13 5.91 4.52
C THR A 59 13.09 7.02 4.92
N GLY A 60 12.93 7.63 6.09
CA GLY A 60 13.67 8.84 6.48
C GLY A 60 13.08 10.10 5.89
N LEU A 61 12.03 10.00 5.08
CA LEU A 61 11.42 11.17 4.43
C LEU A 61 10.21 11.66 5.24
N THR A 62 10.03 12.98 5.29
CA THR A 62 8.89 13.62 5.96
C THR A 62 7.95 14.19 4.92
N MET A 63 6.69 13.73 4.95
CA MET A 63 5.68 14.17 4.00
C MET A 63 5.02 15.48 4.38
N GLN A 64 4.54 16.21 3.37
CA GLN A 64 3.63 17.34 3.51
C GLN A 64 2.35 17.02 2.75
N ALA A 65 1.20 17.20 3.42
CA ALA A 65 -0.12 17.09 2.81
C ALA A 65 -0.33 15.81 1.98
N PRO A 66 -0.13 14.62 2.55
CA PRO A 66 -0.41 13.38 1.82
C PRO A 66 -1.90 13.32 1.44
N ALA A 67 -2.18 12.80 0.26
CA ALA A 67 -3.55 12.67 -0.24
C ALA A 67 -4.14 11.33 0.16
N TYR A 68 -5.28 11.35 0.85
CA TYR A 68 -6.01 10.14 1.24
C TYR A 68 -6.84 9.68 0.05
N ARG A 69 -6.44 8.55 -0.56
CA ARG A 69 -6.99 8.12 -1.85
C ARG A 69 -8.10 7.09 -1.73
N GLY A 70 -8.10 6.28 -0.70
CA GLY A 70 -9.12 5.25 -0.53
C GLY A 70 -8.85 4.30 0.62
N ILE A 71 -9.74 3.31 0.76
CA ILE A 71 -9.61 2.22 1.73
C ILE A 71 -9.51 0.92 0.94
N VAL A 72 -8.56 0.07 1.30
CA VAL A 72 -8.39 -1.25 0.72
C VAL A 72 -8.52 -2.29 1.83
N ASP A 73 -9.56 -3.09 1.79
CA ASP A 73 -9.77 -4.18 2.73
C ASP A 73 -9.19 -5.47 2.15
N PHE A 74 -8.26 -6.06 2.88
CA PHE A 74 -7.48 -7.21 2.45
C PHE A 74 -7.86 -8.44 3.26
N TYR A 75 -8.41 -9.45 2.59
CA TYR A 75 -8.83 -10.72 3.17
C TYR A 75 -7.95 -11.84 2.62
N CYS A 76 -7.13 -12.44 3.47
CA CYS A 76 -6.23 -13.54 3.06
C CYS A 76 -5.92 -14.44 4.24
N THR A 77 -6.58 -15.58 4.34
CA THR A 77 -6.31 -16.58 5.37
C THR A 77 -4.90 -17.17 5.15
N PRO A 78 -4.06 -17.35 6.17
CA PRO A 78 -4.33 -17.24 7.62
C PRO A 78 -4.04 -15.88 8.23
N TRP A 79 -3.76 -14.87 7.41
CA TRP A 79 -3.39 -13.54 7.90
C TRP A 79 -4.62 -12.80 8.43
N PRO A 80 -4.47 -11.88 9.41
CA PRO A 80 -5.57 -11.08 9.88
C PRO A 80 -6.18 -10.25 8.73
N THR A 81 -7.49 -10.02 8.77
CA THR A 81 -8.14 -9.10 7.84
C THR A 81 -7.62 -7.68 8.09
N GLU A 82 -7.12 -7.04 7.06
CA GLU A 82 -6.51 -5.71 7.13
C GLU A 82 -7.36 -4.66 6.45
N ARG A 83 -7.55 -3.53 7.12
CA ARG A 83 -8.08 -2.32 6.48
C ARG A 83 -6.93 -1.36 6.26
N MET A 84 -6.51 -1.23 5.01
CA MET A 84 -5.40 -0.38 4.61
C MET A 84 -5.93 0.97 4.15
N HIS A 85 -5.46 2.04 4.81
CA HIS A 85 -5.77 3.41 4.42
C HIS A 85 -4.71 3.85 3.42
N LEU A 86 -5.13 4.06 2.17
CA LEU A 86 -4.24 4.28 1.03
C LEU A 86 -3.99 5.77 0.81
N TYR A 87 -2.71 6.14 0.80
CA TYR A 87 -2.26 7.50 0.58
C TYR A 87 -1.28 7.58 -0.57
N THR A 88 -1.22 8.74 -1.22
CA THR A 88 -0.12 9.12 -2.12
C THR A 88 0.41 10.47 -1.68
N CYS A 89 1.67 10.77 -2.01
CA CYS A 89 2.26 12.04 -1.63
C CYS A 89 3.32 12.46 -2.64
N THR A 90 3.23 13.71 -3.09
CA THR A 90 4.21 14.29 -4.02
C THR A 90 5.14 15.29 -3.35
N GLN A 91 4.84 15.72 -2.11
CA GLN A 91 5.62 16.72 -1.37
C GLN A 91 6.24 16.10 -0.14
N PHE A 92 7.54 15.95 -0.15
CA PHE A 92 8.29 15.38 0.96
C PHE A 92 9.72 15.92 0.93
N ALA A 93 10.40 15.85 2.08
CA ALA A 93 11.77 16.32 2.26
C ALA A 93 12.55 15.34 3.12
N GLY A 94 13.85 15.49 3.12
CA GLY A 94 14.75 14.66 3.90
C GLY A 94 15.64 13.79 3.03
N THR A 95 16.38 12.88 3.69
CA THR A 95 17.29 11.95 3.02
C THR A 95 16.80 10.54 3.26
N MET A 96 16.65 9.77 2.18
CA MET A 96 16.21 8.39 2.26
C MET A 96 17.23 7.53 2.99
N THR A 97 16.75 6.73 3.95
CA THR A 97 17.58 5.82 4.75
C THR A 97 17.22 4.37 4.40
N ASP A 98 18.03 3.41 4.88
CA ASP A 98 17.74 2.00 4.69
C ASP A 98 16.50 1.59 5.49
N CYS A 99 15.66 0.77 4.88
CA CYS A 99 14.49 0.21 5.54
C CYS A 99 14.82 -1.17 6.14
N SER A 100 14.39 -1.40 7.39
CA SER A 100 14.63 -2.67 8.07
C SER A 100 13.83 -3.84 7.47
N GLU A 101 12.78 -3.57 6.71
CA GLU A 101 11.86 -4.59 6.18
C GLU A 101 12.18 -5.02 4.76
N GLY A 102 13.01 -4.26 4.06
CA GLY A 102 13.35 -4.57 2.68
C GLY A 102 14.17 -3.48 2.02
N THR A 103 14.14 -3.48 0.71
CA THR A 103 14.87 -2.53 -0.13
C THR A 103 13.91 -1.52 -0.74
N LEU A 104 14.25 -0.23 -0.64
CA LEU A 104 13.46 0.86 -1.23
C LEU A 104 13.99 1.21 -2.61
N GLU A 105 13.11 1.30 -3.60
CA GLU A 105 13.48 1.71 -4.96
C GLU A 105 12.40 2.59 -5.57
N TRP A 106 12.82 3.59 -6.34
CA TRP A 106 11.95 4.38 -7.19
C TRP A 106 11.69 3.59 -8.47
N VAL A 107 10.43 3.22 -8.71
CA VAL A 107 10.03 2.40 -9.86
C VAL A 107 9.12 3.23 -10.76
N PRO A 108 9.41 3.33 -12.07
CA PRO A 108 8.51 4.01 -12.99
C PRO A 108 7.08 3.47 -12.87
N LYS A 109 6.09 4.36 -12.83
CA LYS A 109 4.68 3.97 -12.65
C LYS A 109 4.22 2.92 -13.63
N GLN A 110 4.65 3.02 -14.89
CA GLN A 110 4.29 2.06 -15.92
C GLN A 110 4.94 0.68 -15.74
N ALA A 111 5.98 0.57 -14.90
CA ALA A 111 6.69 -0.70 -14.66
C ALA A 111 6.21 -1.42 -13.39
N VAL A 112 5.44 -0.74 -12.53
CA VAL A 112 5.05 -1.30 -11.22
C VAL A 112 4.24 -2.58 -11.36
N GLN A 113 3.31 -2.64 -12.31
CA GLN A 113 2.43 -3.80 -12.46
C GLN A 113 3.13 -5.04 -13.03
N ALA A 114 4.36 -4.90 -13.53
CA ALA A 114 5.18 -6.03 -13.96
C ALA A 114 6.01 -6.64 -12.84
N LEU A 115 6.05 -6.01 -11.68
CA LEU A 115 6.75 -6.52 -10.50
C LEU A 115 5.93 -7.62 -9.81
N PRO A 116 6.58 -8.48 -8.97
CA PRO A 116 5.85 -9.37 -8.07
C PRO A 116 5.07 -8.56 -7.04
N ILE A 117 3.82 -8.24 -7.35
CA ILE A 117 2.89 -7.52 -6.49
C ILE A 117 1.65 -8.39 -6.27
N TRP A 118 0.85 -8.05 -5.27
CA TRP A 118 -0.46 -8.67 -5.11
C TRP A 118 -1.33 -8.35 -6.33
N GLN A 119 -2.08 -9.33 -6.84
CA GLN A 119 -2.91 -9.15 -8.03
C GLN A 119 -3.91 -8.00 -7.89
N GLY A 120 -4.50 -7.86 -6.70
CA GLY A 120 -5.47 -6.80 -6.43
C GLY A 120 -4.86 -5.40 -6.39
N ASP A 121 -3.57 -5.29 -6.14
CA ASP A 121 -2.88 -3.99 -6.15
C ASP A 121 -2.93 -3.36 -7.54
N LYS A 122 -2.97 -4.17 -8.60
CA LYS A 122 -3.11 -3.67 -9.97
C LYS A 122 -4.39 -2.86 -10.14
N ILE A 123 -5.46 -3.25 -9.43
CA ILE A 123 -6.74 -2.54 -9.48
C ILE A 123 -6.58 -1.12 -8.92
N PHE A 124 -6.00 -0.98 -7.72
CA PHE A 124 -5.86 0.36 -7.17
C PHE A 124 -4.79 1.18 -7.89
N PHE A 125 -3.75 0.57 -8.46
CA PHE A 125 -2.81 1.32 -9.30
C PHE A 125 -3.51 1.91 -10.52
N ASP A 126 -4.43 1.18 -11.15
CA ASP A 126 -5.24 1.70 -12.26
C ASP A 126 -6.14 2.85 -11.79
N LEU A 127 -6.74 2.73 -10.61
CA LEU A 127 -7.57 3.80 -10.02
C LEU A 127 -6.73 5.05 -9.74
N LEU A 128 -5.53 4.88 -9.20
CA LEU A 128 -4.61 5.98 -8.95
C LEU A 128 -4.17 6.65 -10.25
N ALA A 129 -3.88 5.86 -11.29
CA ALA A 129 -3.42 6.37 -12.58
C ALA A 129 -4.45 7.27 -13.25
N LYS A 130 -5.73 7.00 -13.08
CA LYS A 130 -6.81 7.84 -13.63
C LYS A 130 -7.36 8.84 -12.64
N ASP A 131 -6.67 9.02 -11.52
CA ASP A 131 -7.05 9.96 -10.46
C ASP A 131 -8.50 9.80 -10.01
N ALA A 132 -8.91 8.55 -9.77
CA ALA A 132 -10.26 8.23 -9.35
C ALA A 132 -10.61 8.93 -8.02
N PRO A 133 -11.89 9.29 -7.79
CA PRO A 133 -12.33 9.80 -6.49
C PRO A 133 -12.05 8.79 -5.38
N PHE A 134 -12.12 9.21 -4.12
CA PHE A 134 -11.95 8.33 -2.97
C PHE A 134 -12.78 7.06 -3.16
N PHE A 135 -12.15 5.90 -2.97
CA PHE A 135 -12.78 4.61 -3.23
C PHE A 135 -12.64 3.65 -2.06
N HIS A 136 -13.50 2.63 -2.03
CA HIS A 136 -13.42 1.52 -1.10
C HIS A 136 -13.30 0.23 -1.92
N LEU A 137 -12.17 -0.46 -1.79
CA LEU A 137 -11.86 -1.67 -2.55
C LEU A 137 -11.71 -2.84 -1.59
N GLU A 138 -12.45 -3.92 -1.82
CA GLU A 138 -12.30 -5.17 -1.07
C GLU A 138 -11.60 -6.20 -1.94
N LEU A 139 -10.58 -6.84 -1.41
CA LEU A 139 -9.78 -7.85 -2.10
C LEU A 139 -9.77 -9.14 -1.29
N HIS A 140 -10.24 -10.22 -1.88
CA HIS A 140 -10.29 -11.53 -1.24
C HIS A 140 -9.33 -12.49 -1.94
N TYR A 141 -8.48 -13.14 -1.15
CA TYR A 141 -7.44 -14.04 -1.64
C TYR A 141 -7.56 -15.44 -1.05
N GLU A 142 -7.18 -16.43 -1.86
CA GLU A 142 -6.83 -17.77 -1.40
C GLU A 142 -5.35 -17.96 -1.72
N GLY A 143 -4.48 -17.98 -0.69
CA GLY A 143 -3.05 -17.90 -0.89
C GLY A 143 -2.68 -16.61 -1.64
N ASP A 144 -1.99 -16.74 -2.76
CA ASP A 144 -1.61 -15.59 -3.59
C ASP A 144 -2.62 -15.30 -4.72
N THR A 145 -3.72 -16.04 -4.77
CA THR A 145 -4.70 -15.91 -5.86
C THR A 145 -5.85 -15.00 -5.44
N LEU A 146 -6.07 -13.95 -6.21
CA LEU A 146 -7.23 -13.07 -6.02
C LEU A 146 -8.49 -13.78 -6.51
N THR A 147 -9.46 -14.01 -5.60
CA THR A 147 -10.69 -14.74 -5.88
C THR A 147 -11.90 -13.83 -6.05
N LYS A 148 -11.84 -12.60 -5.48
CA LYS A 148 -12.95 -11.67 -5.53
C LYS A 148 -12.46 -10.25 -5.28
N ALA A 149 -12.99 -9.30 -6.02
CA ALA A 149 -12.75 -7.87 -5.81
C ALA A 149 -14.07 -7.11 -5.86
N VAL A 150 -14.26 -6.19 -4.91
CA VAL A 150 -15.48 -5.37 -4.82
C VAL A 150 -15.04 -3.91 -4.74
N LEU A 151 -15.53 -3.08 -5.67
CA LEU A 151 -15.23 -1.65 -5.70
C LEU A 151 -16.51 -0.87 -5.40
N ASP A 152 -16.49 -0.08 -4.32
CA ASP A 152 -17.61 0.75 -3.89
C ASP A 152 -18.94 -0.03 -3.86
N GLY A 153 -18.90 -1.28 -3.38
CA GLY A 153 -20.04 -2.18 -3.28
C GLY A 153 -20.36 -2.97 -4.54
N GLY A 154 -19.66 -2.73 -5.65
CA GLY A 154 -19.89 -3.44 -6.92
C GLY A 154 -18.81 -4.49 -7.19
N LYS A 155 -19.23 -5.74 -7.39
CA LYS A 155 -18.29 -6.84 -7.70
C LYS A 155 -17.64 -6.62 -9.06
N LEU A 156 -16.31 -6.70 -9.11
CA LEU A 156 -15.55 -6.59 -10.33
C LEU A 156 -15.38 -7.93 -11.02
N ALA A 157 -15.37 -7.90 -12.35
CA ALA A 157 -14.99 -9.09 -13.13
C ALA A 157 -13.47 -9.27 -13.04
N LEU A 158 -13.03 -10.49 -12.74
CA LEU A 158 -11.61 -10.83 -12.69
C LEU A 158 -11.22 -11.56 -13.98
N LEU A 159 -10.10 -11.16 -14.55
CA LEU A 159 -9.56 -11.76 -15.78
C LEU A 159 -8.50 -12.80 -15.48
#